data_708694cba816503c3e86024a5970cbdf
#
_entry.id   708694cba816503c3e86024a5970cbdf
#
_cell.length_a   1.000
_cell.length_b   1.000
_cell.length_c   1.000
_cell.angle_alpha   90.00
_cell.angle_beta   90.00
_cell.angle_gamma   90.00
#
_symmetry.space_group_name_H-M   'P 1'
#
loop_
_entity.id
_entity.type
_entity.pdbx_description
1 polymer ?
#
loop_
_entity_poly.entity_id
_entity_poly.type
_entity_poly.pdbx_seq_one_letter_code
_entity_poly.pdbx_strand_id
1 'polypeptide(L)'
;MNRPSPADDAPSGLRAGSLLRSGIIFSAISFATGLGNMAFQGVMARHLKEQGQYGNANSALNALMPLLSLVPAIATFAVAHYIAHFNACGDSARLQGLLAGCRKFLFRLTLAGSVVAVMAIKPLSIFFHYSPTLMLATLVCTLLSLWASLAGALCQGFAWFKRLAFIGLLAMLLRVCFGWFVTLKWPSPETAVLASTFALLAYLVLLFWKNDLIMHGEAIPPWNREFVYYLAVSSACVGGGYFFTQGDLLVAKKFFSGADNDAYNCAERLAAALPISVAPLLTILFTSRSGTRSGGIVGDQFKLLGLYLLGLVFGATALYMMRDFCVKLILGRSSPETGAMIGRLAVTMVFVGLLQALAIWALASRWMKISLLYGALGLGYWLTLLVRGRSSAALLQTMPVAAGIAFTILFAVWLITMQGGKSKSFTLG
;
A
#
# COMPACT_ATOMS: atom_id res chain seq x y z
N MET A 1 -16.71 24.67 31.72
CA MET A 1 -16.37 23.24 31.63
C MET A 1 -15.06 23.11 30.87
N ASN A 2 -13.94 22.91 31.58
CA ASN A 2 -12.62 22.73 30.99
C ASN A 2 -12.60 21.37 30.26
N ARG A 3 -12.59 21.38 28.94
CA ARG A 3 -12.29 20.17 28.17
C ARG A 3 -10.81 19.84 28.40
N PRO A 4 -10.45 18.57 28.73
CA PRO A 4 -9.04 18.20 28.82
C PRO A 4 -8.38 18.50 27.46
N SER A 5 -7.20 19.12 27.52
CA SER A 5 -6.38 19.38 26.33
C SER A 5 -6.07 18.06 25.64
N PRO A 6 -6.13 17.97 24.29
CA PRO A 6 -5.67 16.79 23.56
C PRO A 6 -4.21 16.42 23.85
N ALA A 7 -3.45 17.29 24.48
CA ALA A 7 -2.09 17.04 24.94
C ALA A 7 -2.01 16.13 26.19
N ASP A 8 -3.09 16.04 26.98
CA ASP A 8 -3.10 15.23 28.20
C ASP A 8 -3.24 13.73 27.93
N ASP A 9 -3.76 13.37 26.74
CA ASP A 9 -3.84 11.99 26.27
C ASP A 9 -2.63 11.55 25.38
N ALA A 10 -1.66 12.43 25.18
CA ALA A 10 -0.44 12.06 24.49
C ALA A 10 0.35 11.11 25.40
N PRO A 11 0.52 9.80 25.02
CA PRO A 11 1.26 8.87 25.86
C PRO A 11 2.70 9.38 25.99
N SER A 12 3.00 9.95 27.15
CA SER A 12 4.33 10.36 27.54
C SER A 12 5.29 9.19 27.36
N GLY A 13 6.14 9.26 26.32
CA GLY A 13 7.17 8.28 26.03
C GLY A 13 6.61 6.88 25.75
N LEU A 14 6.35 6.57 24.47
CA LEU A 14 6.06 5.20 24.04
C LEU A 14 7.20 4.28 24.53
N ARG A 15 6.98 3.60 25.64
CA ARG A 15 7.93 2.59 26.18
C ARG A 15 8.10 1.53 25.10
N ALA A 16 9.33 1.12 24.83
CA ALA A 16 9.69 0.14 23.77
C ALA A 16 8.78 -1.12 23.78
N GLY A 17 8.45 -1.63 24.96
CA GLY A 17 7.53 -2.77 25.11
C GLY A 17 6.09 -2.49 24.64
N SER A 18 5.62 -1.24 24.71
CA SER A 18 4.27 -0.86 24.25
C SER A 18 4.18 -0.77 22.72
N LEU A 19 5.26 -0.35 22.05
CA LEU A 19 5.36 -0.33 20.59
C LEU A 19 5.36 -1.75 20.01
N LEU A 20 6.17 -2.65 20.57
CA LEU A 20 6.21 -4.03 20.12
C LEU A 20 4.85 -4.72 20.28
N ARG A 21 4.20 -4.57 21.45
CA ARG A 21 2.85 -5.11 21.71
C ARG A 21 1.79 -4.53 20.75
N SER A 22 1.81 -3.23 20.53
CA SER A 22 0.91 -2.57 19.59
C SER A 22 1.18 -3.04 18.15
N GLY A 23 2.44 -3.28 17.80
CA GLY A 23 2.88 -3.82 16.54
C GLY A 23 2.36 -5.23 16.27
N ILE A 24 2.47 -6.11 17.25
CA ILE A 24 1.97 -7.49 17.13
C ILE A 24 0.44 -7.49 16.94
N ILE A 25 -0.29 -6.70 17.75
CA ILE A 25 -1.75 -6.59 17.63
C ILE A 25 -2.14 -6.04 16.26
N PHE A 26 -1.48 -4.97 15.80
CA PHE A 26 -1.73 -4.36 14.50
C PHE A 26 -1.44 -5.35 13.37
N SER A 27 -0.33 -6.10 13.45
CA SER A 27 0.02 -7.12 12.46
C SER A 27 -0.97 -8.28 12.45
N ALA A 28 -1.41 -8.77 13.62
CA ALA A 28 -2.40 -9.84 13.70
C ALA A 28 -3.75 -9.44 13.07
N ILE A 29 -4.24 -8.23 13.38
CA ILE A 29 -5.50 -7.71 12.79
C ILE A 29 -5.31 -7.46 11.28
N SER A 30 -4.17 -6.95 10.86
CA SER A 30 -3.87 -6.73 9.44
C SER A 30 -3.74 -8.04 8.68
N PHE A 31 -3.20 -9.09 9.30
CA PHE A 31 -3.21 -10.44 8.73
C PHE A 31 -4.64 -10.95 8.55
N ALA A 32 -5.51 -10.79 9.55
CA ALA A 32 -6.94 -11.12 9.42
C ALA A 32 -7.62 -10.31 8.29
N THR A 33 -7.28 -9.04 8.14
CA THR A 33 -7.73 -8.20 7.01
C THR A 33 -7.21 -8.75 5.67
N GLY A 34 -5.96 -9.23 5.63
CA GLY A 34 -5.38 -9.91 4.48
C GLY A 34 -6.15 -11.19 4.09
N LEU A 35 -6.51 -12.02 5.09
CA LEU A 35 -7.36 -13.20 4.86
C LEU A 35 -8.75 -12.80 4.33
N GLY A 36 -9.35 -11.73 4.86
CA GLY A 36 -10.60 -11.17 4.33
C GLY A 36 -10.46 -10.73 2.87
N ASN A 37 -9.34 -10.12 2.50
CA ASN A 37 -9.05 -9.75 1.11
C ASN A 37 -8.94 -11.00 0.21
N MET A 38 -8.30 -12.08 0.68
CA MET A 38 -8.29 -13.36 -0.02
C MET A 38 -9.69 -13.96 -0.17
N ALA A 39 -10.51 -13.90 0.89
CA ALA A 39 -11.89 -14.34 0.81
C ALA A 39 -12.68 -13.56 -0.24
N PHE A 40 -12.50 -12.23 -0.32
CA PHE A 40 -13.09 -11.41 -1.36
C PHE A 40 -12.63 -11.81 -2.77
N GLN A 41 -11.33 -12.10 -2.95
CA GLN A 41 -10.80 -12.62 -4.21
C GLN A 41 -11.44 -13.95 -4.59
N GLY A 42 -11.64 -14.84 -3.60
CA GLY A 42 -12.34 -16.12 -3.80
C GLY A 42 -13.82 -15.94 -4.19
N VAL A 43 -14.51 -14.96 -3.61
CA VAL A 43 -15.87 -14.60 -4.01
C VAL A 43 -15.91 -14.15 -5.47
N MET A 44 -15.04 -13.22 -5.85
CA MET A 44 -14.96 -12.76 -7.24
C MET A 44 -14.63 -13.89 -8.21
N ALA A 45 -13.63 -14.72 -7.92
CA ALA A 45 -13.21 -15.80 -8.80
C ALA A 45 -14.27 -16.88 -9.02
N ARG A 46 -15.16 -17.08 -8.03
CA ARG A 46 -16.26 -18.07 -8.11
C ARG A 46 -17.52 -17.53 -8.78
N HIS A 47 -17.81 -16.23 -8.63
CA HIS A 47 -19.02 -15.62 -9.17
C HIS A 47 -18.79 -15.05 -10.57
N LEU A 48 -17.61 -14.50 -10.88
CA LEU A 48 -17.24 -14.00 -12.20
C LEU A 48 -16.76 -15.17 -13.07
N LYS A 49 -17.72 -15.90 -13.65
CA LYS A 49 -17.46 -17.18 -14.35
C LYS A 49 -17.02 -17.00 -15.82
N GLU A 50 -17.36 -15.87 -16.43
CA GLU A 50 -16.96 -15.61 -17.81
C GLU A 50 -15.46 -15.31 -17.88
N GLN A 51 -14.83 -15.80 -18.94
CA GLN A 51 -13.37 -15.65 -19.14
C GLN A 51 -12.97 -14.18 -19.19
N GLY A 52 -11.97 -13.85 -18.39
CA GLY A 52 -11.42 -12.50 -18.30
C GLY A 52 -12.16 -11.56 -17.34
N GLN A 53 -13.34 -11.89 -16.85
CA GLN A 53 -14.08 -11.03 -15.91
C GLN A 53 -13.35 -10.87 -14.58
N TYR A 54 -12.85 -11.97 -14.01
CA TYR A 54 -12.08 -11.93 -12.78
C TYR A 54 -10.80 -11.10 -12.93
N GLY A 55 -10.03 -11.34 -14.00
CA GLY A 55 -8.81 -10.60 -14.29
C GLY A 55 -9.09 -9.11 -14.50
N ASN A 56 -10.20 -8.75 -15.16
CA ASN A 56 -10.62 -7.36 -15.34
C ASN A 56 -10.93 -6.67 -13.99
N ALA A 57 -11.72 -7.31 -13.12
CA ALA A 57 -12.04 -6.78 -11.81
C ALA A 57 -10.79 -6.65 -10.94
N ASN A 58 -9.94 -7.69 -10.93
CA ASN A 58 -8.72 -7.69 -10.15
C ASN A 58 -7.70 -6.65 -10.62
N SER A 59 -7.46 -6.54 -11.92
CA SER A 59 -6.53 -5.54 -12.47
C SER A 59 -7.05 -4.11 -12.29
N ALA A 60 -8.36 -3.88 -12.37
CA ALA A 60 -8.97 -2.57 -12.09
C ALA A 60 -8.74 -2.15 -10.63
N LEU A 61 -8.99 -3.05 -9.67
CA LEU A 61 -8.87 -2.78 -8.24
C LEU A 61 -7.43 -2.72 -7.73
N ASN A 62 -6.54 -3.55 -8.27
CA ASN A 62 -5.22 -3.75 -7.70
C ASN A 62 -4.07 -3.23 -8.57
N ALA A 63 -4.32 -2.89 -9.83
CA ALA A 63 -3.33 -2.21 -10.67
C ALA A 63 -3.78 -0.79 -11.05
N LEU A 64 -4.91 -0.61 -11.70
CA LEU A 64 -5.32 0.69 -12.20
C LEU A 64 -5.67 1.67 -11.06
N MET A 65 -6.48 1.25 -10.10
CA MET A 65 -6.87 2.10 -8.96
C MET A 65 -5.65 2.58 -8.15
N PRO A 66 -4.69 1.72 -7.74
CA PRO A 66 -3.47 2.18 -7.06
C PRO A 66 -2.59 3.07 -7.94
N LEU A 67 -2.49 2.82 -9.25
CA LEU A 67 -1.78 3.71 -10.18
C LEU A 67 -2.36 5.12 -10.16
N LEU A 68 -3.67 5.24 -10.28
CA LEU A 68 -4.36 6.53 -10.29
C LEU A 68 -4.34 7.22 -8.91
N SER A 69 -4.20 6.44 -7.82
CA SER A 69 -4.09 6.95 -6.45
C SER A 69 -2.65 7.10 -5.94
N LEU A 70 -1.64 7.02 -6.83
CA LEU A 70 -0.23 7.24 -6.44
C LEU A 70 0.00 8.59 -5.78
N VAL A 71 -0.57 9.66 -6.33
CA VAL A 71 -0.39 11.03 -5.79
C VAL A 71 -0.80 11.14 -4.31
N PRO A 72 -1.99 10.69 -3.90
CA PRO A 72 -2.37 10.73 -2.48
C PRO A 72 -1.61 9.70 -1.63
N ALA A 73 -1.26 8.54 -2.17
CA ALA A 73 -0.42 7.57 -1.45
C ALA A 73 0.95 8.16 -1.11
N ILE A 74 1.50 8.96 -2.00
CA ILE A 74 2.72 9.74 -1.81
C ILE A 74 2.54 10.73 -0.65
N ALA A 75 1.45 11.50 -0.67
CA ALA A 75 1.15 12.46 0.37
C ALA A 75 0.98 11.78 1.74
N THR A 76 0.50 10.53 1.79
CA THR A 76 0.32 9.77 3.04
C THR A 76 1.62 9.68 3.84
N PHE A 77 2.73 9.28 3.22
CA PHE A 77 4.02 9.16 3.93
C PHE A 77 4.56 10.50 4.40
N ALA A 78 4.50 11.53 3.54
CA ALA A 78 4.94 12.87 3.91
C ALA A 78 4.08 13.43 5.05
N VAL A 79 2.77 13.37 4.93
CA VAL A 79 1.83 13.87 5.95
C VAL A 79 2.00 13.12 7.26
N ALA A 80 2.07 11.78 7.25
CA ALA A 80 2.28 10.98 8.46
C ALA A 80 3.61 11.33 9.16
N HIS A 81 4.68 11.53 8.37
CA HIS A 81 5.99 11.93 8.90
C HIS A 81 5.91 13.28 9.65
N TYR A 82 5.31 14.31 9.01
CA TYR A 82 5.22 15.63 9.62
C TYR A 82 4.23 15.68 10.78
N ILE A 83 3.13 14.92 10.74
CA ILE A 83 2.22 14.76 11.88
C ILE A 83 2.98 14.16 13.07
N ALA A 84 3.71 13.06 12.86
CA ALA A 84 4.49 12.43 13.93
C ALA A 84 5.55 13.39 14.50
N HIS A 85 6.21 14.17 13.63
CA HIS A 85 7.21 15.16 14.03
C HIS A 85 6.60 16.31 14.87
N PHE A 86 5.55 16.97 14.36
CA PHE A 86 4.92 18.09 15.07
C PHE A 86 4.24 17.65 16.37
N ASN A 87 3.64 16.46 16.38
CA ASN A 87 3.07 15.87 17.60
C ASN A 87 4.17 15.60 18.65
N ALA A 88 5.32 15.07 18.25
CA ALA A 88 6.44 14.83 19.14
C ALA A 88 7.10 16.13 19.68
N CYS A 89 7.02 17.23 18.90
CA CYS A 89 7.50 18.54 19.31
C CYS A 89 6.47 19.35 20.11
N GLY A 90 5.22 18.89 20.22
CA GLY A 90 4.13 19.64 20.86
C GLY A 90 3.66 20.88 20.08
N ASP A 91 4.03 21.00 18.79
CA ASP A 91 3.68 22.15 17.95
C ASP A 91 2.27 21.98 17.35
N SER A 92 1.26 22.26 18.17
CA SER A 92 -0.15 22.13 17.80
C SER A 92 -0.57 23.09 16.67
N ALA A 93 0.02 24.29 16.60
CA ALA A 93 -0.32 25.29 15.59
C ALA A 93 0.11 24.82 14.18
N ARG A 94 1.36 24.35 14.04
CA ARG A 94 1.83 23.79 12.75
C ARG A 94 1.10 22.51 12.39
N LEU A 95 0.76 21.69 13.36
CA LEU A 95 -0.02 20.47 13.14
C LEU A 95 -1.41 20.80 12.57
N GLN A 96 -2.15 21.71 13.19
CA GLN A 96 -3.46 22.13 12.69
C GLN A 96 -3.38 22.78 11.31
N GLY A 97 -2.38 23.64 11.08
CA GLY A 97 -2.12 24.25 9.77
C GLY A 97 -1.85 23.24 8.68
N LEU A 98 -1.03 22.18 8.97
CA LEU A 98 -0.78 21.07 8.06
C LEU A 98 -2.08 20.34 7.69
N LEU A 99 -2.90 20.01 8.69
CA LEU A 99 -4.15 19.27 8.49
C LEU A 99 -5.16 20.06 7.64
N ALA A 100 -5.31 21.34 7.94
CA ALA A 100 -6.17 22.25 7.16
C ALA A 100 -5.66 22.40 5.71
N GLY A 101 -4.34 22.50 5.53
CA GLY A 101 -3.69 22.54 4.21
C GLY A 101 -3.94 21.27 3.39
N CYS A 102 -3.75 20.10 4.00
CA CYS A 102 -4.00 18.80 3.36
C CYS A 102 -5.46 18.65 2.93
N ARG A 103 -6.42 19.07 3.77
CA ARG A 103 -7.85 19.03 3.44
C ARG A 103 -8.17 19.91 2.24
N LYS A 104 -7.69 21.16 2.21
CA LYS A 104 -7.90 22.08 1.08
C LYS A 104 -7.29 21.55 -0.21
N PHE A 105 -6.08 21.00 -0.11
CA PHE A 105 -5.40 20.37 -1.25
C PHE A 105 -6.18 19.16 -1.79
N LEU A 106 -6.59 18.24 -0.92
CA LEU A 106 -7.37 17.07 -1.34
C LEU A 106 -8.71 17.44 -1.94
N PHE A 107 -9.41 18.44 -1.39
CA PHE A 107 -10.66 18.89 -1.98
C PHE A 107 -10.46 19.40 -3.40
N ARG A 108 -9.44 20.25 -3.63
CA ARG A 108 -9.08 20.74 -4.97
C ARG A 108 -8.66 19.60 -5.89
N LEU A 109 -7.86 18.67 -5.39
CA LEU A 109 -7.42 17.49 -6.15
C LEU A 109 -8.62 16.60 -6.53
N THR A 110 -9.57 16.39 -5.62
CA THR A 110 -10.79 15.61 -5.89
C THR A 110 -11.62 16.31 -6.97
N LEU A 111 -11.82 17.62 -6.88
CA LEU A 111 -12.58 18.38 -7.87
C LEU A 111 -11.91 18.34 -9.25
N ALA A 112 -10.63 18.68 -9.32
CA ALA A 112 -9.85 18.60 -10.57
C ALA A 112 -9.77 17.16 -11.10
N GLY A 113 -9.52 16.20 -10.22
CA GLY A 113 -9.48 14.80 -10.55
C GLY A 113 -10.82 14.27 -11.09
N SER A 114 -11.94 14.74 -10.57
CA SER A 114 -13.27 14.38 -11.09
C SER A 114 -13.47 14.86 -12.54
N VAL A 115 -13.06 16.09 -12.85
CA VAL A 115 -13.12 16.63 -14.22
C VAL A 115 -12.22 15.82 -15.16
N VAL A 116 -10.97 15.60 -14.77
CA VAL A 116 -10.01 14.80 -15.56
C VAL A 116 -10.51 13.36 -15.73
N ALA A 117 -11.09 12.78 -14.68
CA ALA A 117 -11.62 11.42 -14.70
C ALA A 117 -12.72 11.27 -15.75
N VAL A 118 -13.69 12.22 -15.80
CA VAL A 118 -14.78 12.21 -16.80
C VAL A 118 -14.20 12.27 -18.22
N MET A 119 -13.23 13.15 -18.46
CA MET A 119 -12.57 13.27 -19.76
C MET A 119 -11.75 12.01 -20.13
N ALA A 120 -11.18 11.36 -19.14
CA ALA A 120 -10.30 10.22 -19.32
C ALA A 120 -11.04 8.87 -19.46
N ILE A 121 -12.34 8.78 -19.16
CA ILE A 121 -13.11 7.51 -19.21
C ILE A 121 -12.91 6.82 -20.56
N LYS A 122 -13.22 7.51 -21.67
CA LYS A 122 -13.18 6.91 -23.00
C LYS A 122 -11.75 6.50 -23.43
N PRO A 123 -10.73 7.38 -23.36
CA PRO A 123 -9.36 7.00 -23.76
C PRO A 123 -8.79 5.90 -22.86
N LEU A 124 -9.03 5.90 -21.56
CA LEU A 124 -8.55 4.84 -20.66
C LEU A 124 -9.29 3.53 -20.87
N SER A 125 -10.60 3.56 -21.15
CA SER A 125 -11.37 2.37 -21.49
C SER A 125 -10.81 1.67 -22.73
N ILE A 126 -10.47 2.44 -23.77
CA ILE A 126 -9.87 1.91 -25.00
C ILE A 126 -8.47 1.34 -24.71
N PHE A 127 -7.64 2.08 -23.98
CA PHE A 127 -6.25 1.69 -23.70
C PHE A 127 -6.13 0.41 -22.86
N PHE A 128 -6.99 0.25 -21.86
CA PHE A 128 -6.99 -0.91 -20.96
C PHE A 128 -8.00 -2.00 -21.36
N HIS A 129 -8.73 -1.83 -22.45
CA HIS A 129 -9.78 -2.76 -22.87
C HIS A 129 -10.82 -3.04 -21.76
N TYR A 130 -11.27 -1.99 -21.06
CA TYR A 130 -12.33 -2.05 -20.06
C TYR A 130 -13.64 -1.51 -20.62
N SER A 131 -14.77 -1.97 -20.04
CA SER A 131 -16.06 -1.31 -20.27
C SER A 131 -16.03 0.13 -19.71
N PRO A 132 -16.72 1.11 -20.33
CA PRO A 132 -16.80 2.45 -19.78
C PRO A 132 -17.39 2.49 -18.36
N THR A 133 -18.31 1.56 -18.06
CA THR A 133 -18.94 1.41 -16.73
C THR A 133 -17.94 0.93 -15.68
N LEU A 134 -17.09 -0.05 -16.02
CA LEU A 134 -16.00 -0.51 -15.14
C LEU A 134 -15.00 0.62 -14.88
N MET A 135 -14.67 1.36 -15.94
CA MET A 135 -13.75 2.50 -15.81
C MET A 135 -14.33 3.58 -14.88
N LEU A 136 -15.60 3.95 -15.06
CA LEU A 136 -16.29 4.90 -14.19
C LEU A 136 -16.30 4.43 -12.72
N ALA A 137 -16.68 3.17 -12.48
CA ALA A 137 -16.68 2.61 -11.13
C ALA A 137 -15.28 2.65 -10.49
N THR A 138 -14.23 2.33 -11.27
CA THR A 138 -12.84 2.38 -10.82
C THR A 138 -12.39 3.81 -10.50
N LEU A 139 -12.76 4.79 -11.31
CA LEU A 139 -12.44 6.20 -11.07
C LEU A 139 -13.14 6.74 -9.81
N VAL A 140 -14.41 6.40 -9.59
CA VAL A 140 -15.12 6.75 -8.34
C VAL A 140 -14.44 6.13 -7.12
N CYS A 141 -14.09 4.84 -7.20
CA CYS A 141 -13.35 4.17 -6.13
C CYS A 141 -11.99 4.85 -5.87
N THR A 142 -11.29 5.26 -6.93
CA THR A 142 -10.03 6.01 -6.85
C THR A 142 -10.22 7.34 -6.12
N LEU A 143 -11.22 8.13 -6.47
CA LEU A 143 -11.49 9.42 -5.81
C LEU A 143 -11.75 9.26 -4.30
N LEU A 144 -12.47 8.22 -3.89
CA LEU A 144 -12.64 7.91 -2.47
C LEU A 144 -11.33 7.46 -1.81
N SER A 145 -10.47 6.75 -2.54
CA SER A 145 -9.17 6.31 -2.00
C SER A 145 -8.22 7.47 -1.67
N LEU A 146 -8.39 8.64 -2.31
CA LEU A 146 -7.64 9.86 -1.98
C LEU A 146 -7.88 10.26 -0.51
N TRP A 147 -9.15 10.27 -0.08
CA TRP A 147 -9.54 10.61 1.28
C TRP A 147 -9.15 9.51 2.28
N ALA A 148 -9.23 8.23 1.87
CA ALA A 148 -8.78 7.12 2.69
C ALA A 148 -7.27 7.18 2.97
N SER A 149 -6.48 7.61 1.99
CA SER A 149 -5.05 7.81 2.15
C SER A 149 -4.72 8.90 3.19
N LEU A 150 -5.44 10.03 3.19
CA LEU A 150 -5.27 11.05 4.22
C LEU A 150 -5.67 10.53 5.61
N ALA A 151 -6.82 9.86 5.70
CA ALA A 151 -7.27 9.28 6.96
C ALA A 151 -6.28 8.24 7.52
N GLY A 152 -5.69 7.43 6.64
CA GLY A 152 -4.60 6.52 6.98
C GLY A 152 -3.34 7.27 7.48
N ALA A 153 -2.95 8.36 6.81
CA ALA A 153 -1.83 9.20 7.22
C ALA A 153 -2.01 9.78 8.62
N LEU A 154 -3.22 10.26 8.93
CA LEU A 154 -3.59 10.75 10.26
C LEU A 154 -3.39 9.66 11.32
N CYS A 155 -3.99 8.49 11.10
CA CYS A 155 -3.87 7.38 12.05
C CYS A 155 -2.42 6.92 12.24
N GLN A 156 -1.62 6.91 11.18
CA GLN A 156 -0.19 6.56 11.24
C GLN A 156 0.61 7.63 11.99
N GLY A 157 0.41 8.90 11.67
CA GLY A 157 1.13 10.01 12.28
C GLY A 157 0.85 10.16 13.78
N PHE A 158 -0.39 9.91 14.22
CA PHE A 158 -0.78 9.88 15.64
C PHE A 158 -0.56 8.52 16.31
N ALA A 159 0.02 7.53 15.61
CA ALA A 159 0.21 6.16 16.11
C ALA A 159 -1.09 5.45 16.56
N TRP A 160 -2.25 5.79 15.99
CA TRP A 160 -3.55 5.16 16.26
C TRP A 160 -3.71 3.81 15.55
N PHE A 161 -2.70 2.96 15.64
CA PHE A 161 -2.63 1.70 14.92
C PHE A 161 -3.79 0.74 15.23
N LYS A 162 -4.25 0.68 16.48
CA LYS A 162 -5.38 -0.17 16.87
C LYS A 162 -6.67 0.26 16.17
N ARG A 163 -6.93 1.58 16.12
CA ARG A 163 -8.10 2.15 15.44
C ARG A 163 -8.04 1.87 13.94
N LEU A 164 -6.89 2.12 13.33
CA LEU A 164 -6.65 1.87 11.90
C LEU A 164 -6.89 0.39 11.54
N ALA A 165 -6.33 -0.53 12.34
CA ALA A 165 -6.47 -1.96 12.13
C ALA A 165 -7.92 -2.44 12.28
N PHE A 166 -8.60 -2.03 13.36
CA PHE A 166 -9.98 -2.46 13.62
C PHE A 166 -10.96 -1.95 12.56
N ILE A 167 -10.85 -0.67 12.17
CA ILE A 167 -11.72 -0.09 11.13
C ILE A 167 -11.40 -0.74 9.77
N GLY A 168 -10.12 -1.01 9.48
CA GLY A 168 -9.71 -1.72 8.28
C GLY A 168 -10.30 -3.13 8.19
N LEU A 169 -10.28 -3.87 9.31
CA LEU A 169 -10.90 -5.20 9.40
C LEU A 169 -12.41 -5.14 9.17
N LEU A 170 -13.09 -4.19 9.83
CA LEU A 170 -14.55 -4.02 9.67
C LEU A 170 -14.92 -3.65 8.23
N ALA A 171 -14.21 -2.73 7.62
CA ALA A 171 -14.41 -2.38 6.21
C ALA A 171 -14.17 -3.58 5.28
N MET A 172 -13.17 -4.42 5.59
CA MET A 172 -12.91 -5.63 4.83
C MET A 172 -14.04 -6.66 4.98
N LEU A 173 -14.57 -6.87 6.18
CA LEU A 173 -15.73 -7.73 6.38
C LEU A 173 -16.97 -7.24 5.61
N LEU A 174 -17.22 -5.93 5.63
CA LEU A 174 -18.28 -5.31 4.82
C LEU A 174 -18.05 -5.54 3.32
N ARG A 175 -16.79 -5.44 2.85
CA ARG A 175 -16.42 -5.70 1.46
C ARG A 175 -16.73 -7.14 1.05
N VAL A 176 -16.37 -8.11 1.89
CA VAL A 176 -16.64 -9.53 1.63
C VAL A 176 -18.14 -9.81 1.61
N CYS A 177 -18.87 -9.38 2.65
CA CYS A 177 -20.31 -9.63 2.76
C CYS A 177 -21.11 -8.97 1.62
N PHE A 178 -20.84 -7.68 1.38
CA PHE A 178 -21.54 -6.96 0.31
C PHE A 178 -21.10 -7.46 -1.07
N GLY A 179 -19.80 -7.76 -1.24
CA GLY A 179 -19.28 -8.37 -2.47
C GLY A 179 -19.92 -9.71 -2.79
N TRP A 180 -20.04 -10.59 -1.78
CA TRP A 180 -20.74 -11.87 -1.94
C TRP A 180 -22.17 -11.65 -2.43
N PHE A 181 -22.95 -10.81 -1.73
CA PHE A 181 -24.35 -10.57 -2.06
C PHE A 181 -24.55 -9.98 -3.46
N VAL A 182 -23.77 -8.93 -3.78
CA VAL A 182 -23.96 -8.19 -5.05
C VAL A 182 -23.44 -8.98 -6.24
N THR A 183 -22.28 -9.63 -6.15
CA THR A 183 -21.74 -10.43 -7.26
C THR A 183 -22.49 -11.74 -7.48
N LEU A 184 -23.17 -12.27 -6.44
CA LEU A 184 -24.06 -13.42 -6.61
C LEU A 184 -25.28 -13.06 -7.47
N LYS A 185 -25.84 -11.86 -7.25
CA LYS A 185 -27.06 -11.40 -7.95
C LYS A 185 -26.75 -10.80 -9.33
N TRP A 186 -25.65 -10.10 -9.43
CA TRP A 186 -25.18 -9.44 -10.67
C TRP A 186 -23.71 -9.73 -10.89
N PRO A 187 -23.36 -10.87 -11.51
CA PRO A 187 -21.97 -11.26 -11.71
C PRO A 187 -21.33 -10.42 -12.82
N SER A 188 -20.70 -9.31 -12.44
CA SER A 188 -19.94 -8.44 -13.35
C SER A 188 -18.71 -7.84 -12.67
N PRO A 189 -17.66 -7.45 -13.43
CA PRO A 189 -16.49 -6.77 -12.86
C PRO A 189 -16.86 -5.47 -12.14
N GLU A 190 -17.84 -4.74 -12.65
CA GLU A 190 -18.35 -3.48 -12.10
C GLU A 190 -18.89 -3.67 -10.68
N THR A 191 -19.64 -4.75 -10.43
CA THR A 191 -20.21 -5.01 -9.11
C THR A 191 -19.15 -5.34 -8.07
N ALA A 192 -18.06 -5.99 -8.47
CA ALA A 192 -16.90 -6.22 -7.60
C ALA A 192 -16.20 -4.91 -7.22
N VAL A 193 -16.07 -3.96 -8.16
CA VAL A 193 -15.52 -2.63 -7.89
C VAL A 193 -16.46 -1.83 -7.00
N LEU A 194 -17.77 -1.87 -7.25
CA LEU A 194 -18.78 -1.20 -6.40
C LEU A 194 -18.77 -1.73 -4.96
N ALA A 195 -18.58 -3.04 -4.75
CA ALA A 195 -18.43 -3.60 -3.41
C ALA A 195 -17.22 -3.02 -2.67
N SER A 196 -16.11 -2.84 -3.40
CA SER A 196 -14.91 -2.20 -2.85
C SER A 196 -15.12 -0.72 -2.56
N THR A 197 -15.85 -0.02 -3.42
CA THR A 197 -16.24 1.39 -3.26
C THR A 197 -17.10 1.59 -2.01
N PHE A 198 -18.09 0.72 -1.79
CA PHE A 198 -18.93 0.74 -0.59
C PHE A 198 -18.13 0.52 0.69
N ALA A 199 -17.25 -0.49 0.69
CA ALA A 199 -16.38 -0.76 1.85
C ALA A 199 -15.44 0.41 2.15
N LEU A 200 -14.92 1.07 1.12
CA LEU A 200 -14.05 2.24 1.24
C LEU A 200 -14.82 3.45 1.81
N LEU A 201 -16.07 3.64 1.39
CA LEU A 201 -16.95 4.66 1.95
C LEU A 201 -17.22 4.40 3.44
N ALA A 202 -17.54 3.16 3.81
CA ALA A 202 -17.74 2.77 5.21
C ALA A 202 -16.46 3.01 6.03
N TYR A 203 -15.29 2.65 5.49
CA TYR A 203 -13.99 2.92 6.10
C TYR A 203 -13.79 4.43 6.37
N LEU A 204 -14.09 5.29 5.41
CA LEU A 204 -14.00 6.74 5.56
C LEU A 204 -14.94 7.26 6.63
N VAL A 205 -16.21 6.88 6.58
CA VAL A 205 -17.21 7.29 7.58
C VAL A 205 -16.75 6.92 8.98
N LEU A 206 -16.27 5.70 9.19
CA LEU A 206 -15.81 5.24 10.51
C LEU A 206 -14.52 5.93 10.97
N LEU A 207 -13.59 6.24 10.06
CA LEU A 207 -12.36 6.96 10.41
C LEU A 207 -12.60 8.43 10.75
N PHE A 208 -13.51 9.09 10.02
CA PHE A 208 -13.84 10.50 10.26
C PHE A 208 -14.87 10.69 11.37
N TRP A 209 -15.54 9.62 11.82
CA TRP A 209 -16.51 9.67 12.91
C TRP A 209 -15.85 10.17 14.21
N LYS A 210 -16.35 11.27 14.76
CA LYS A 210 -15.87 11.93 15.99
C LYS A 210 -14.42 12.48 15.91
N ASN A 211 -13.89 12.77 14.72
CA ASN A 211 -12.58 13.41 14.57
C ASN A 211 -12.74 14.92 14.33
N ASP A 212 -12.83 15.70 15.40
CA ASP A 212 -12.84 17.17 15.35
C ASP A 212 -11.53 17.75 14.79
N LEU A 213 -10.43 16.98 14.82
CA LEU A 213 -9.09 17.41 14.38
C LEU A 213 -9.02 17.81 12.89
N ILE A 214 -9.96 17.32 12.06
CA ILE A 214 -9.95 17.57 10.61
C ILE A 214 -10.74 18.84 10.26
N MET A 215 -11.56 19.34 11.17
CA MET A 215 -12.57 20.35 10.82
C MET A 215 -12.19 21.80 11.17
N HIS A 216 -11.21 22.02 12.06
CA HIS A 216 -10.93 23.37 12.59
C HIS A 216 -9.43 23.72 12.44
N GLY A 217 -9.14 24.88 11.88
CA GLY A 217 -7.80 25.47 11.80
C GLY A 217 -7.60 26.33 10.55
N GLU A 218 -6.87 27.42 10.69
CA GLU A 218 -6.38 28.19 9.56
C GLU A 218 -5.27 27.42 8.84
N ALA A 219 -5.33 27.37 7.51
CA ALA A 219 -4.34 26.66 6.71
C ALA A 219 -3.02 27.43 6.70
N ILE A 220 -2.06 26.98 7.46
CA ILE A 220 -0.67 27.39 7.31
C ILE A 220 -0.04 26.44 6.28
N PRO A 221 0.32 26.91 5.09
CA PRO A 221 0.90 26.01 4.10
C PRO A 221 2.29 25.56 4.58
N PRO A 222 2.51 24.24 4.78
CA PRO A 222 3.83 23.71 5.14
C PRO A 222 4.78 23.64 3.93
N TRP A 223 4.49 24.41 2.87
CA TRP A 223 5.18 24.37 1.57
C TRP A 223 6.55 25.04 1.63
N ASN A 224 7.37 24.66 2.60
CA ASN A 224 8.78 25.01 2.55
C ASN A 224 9.52 24.07 1.56
N ARG A 225 10.70 24.49 1.11
CA ARG A 225 11.53 23.74 0.16
C ARG A 225 11.81 22.31 0.64
N GLU A 226 11.98 22.13 1.94
CA GLU A 226 12.26 20.83 2.55
C GLU A 226 11.07 19.87 2.43
N PHE A 227 9.85 20.36 2.73
CA PHE A 227 8.63 19.58 2.58
C PHE A 227 8.41 19.14 1.13
N VAL A 228 8.56 20.07 0.17
CA VAL A 228 8.39 19.77 -1.26
C VAL A 228 9.43 18.73 -1.72
N TYR A 229 10.68 18.88 -1.28
CA TYR A 229 11.72 17.91 -1.59
C TYR A 229 11.43 16.53 -0.98
N TYR A 230 11.02 16.47 0.30
CA TYR A 230 10.62 15.22 0.94
C TYR A 230 9.41 14.58 0.24
N LEU A 231 8.44 15.39 -0.17
CA LEU A 231 7.30 14.93 -0.95
C LEU A 231 7.73 14.32 -2.29
N ALA A 232 8.63 14.98 -3.03
CA ALA A 232 9.16 14.46 -4.29
C ALA A 232 9.90 13.13 -4.12
N VAL A 233 10.72 13.01 -3.06
CA VAL A 233 11.44 11.76 -2.74
C VAL A 233 10.47 10.66 -2.32
N SER A 234 9.47 11.00 -1.51
CA SER A 234 8.40 10.05 -1.14
C SER A 234 7.63 9.60 -2.38
N SER A 235 7.44 10.48 -3.37
CA SER A 235 6.83 10.16 -4.66
C SER A 235 7.61 9.09 -5.40
N ALA A 236 8.91 9.26 -5.52
CA ALA A 236 9.78 8.29 -6.16
C ALA A 236 9.73 6.94 -5.40
N CYS A 237 9.76 6.97 -4.07
CA CYS A 237 9.71 5.78 -3.23
C CYS A 237 8.38 5.02 -3.39
N VAL A 238 7.25 5.71 -3.31
CA VAL A 238 5.91 5.09 -3.45
C VAL A 238 5.68 4.60 -4.88
N GLY A 239 6.08 5.39 -5.89
CA GLY A 239 6.01 4.98 -7.29
C GLY A 239 6.86 3.74 -7.58
N GLY A 240 8.09 3.69 -7.07
CA GLY A 240 8.94 2.50 -7.16
C GLY A 240 8.31 1.28 -6.51
N GLY A 241 7.74 1.46 -5.30
CA GLY A 241 7.00 0.41 -4.59
C GLY A 241 5.81 -0.11 -5.39
N TYR A 242 5.06 0.79 -6.03
CA TYR A 242 3.96 0.42 -6.91
C TYR A 242 4.44 -0.43 -8.09
N PHE A 243 5.49 -0.02 -8.79
CA PHE A 243 6.01 -0.77 -9.93
C PHE A 243 6.53 -2.15 -9.54
N PHE A 244 7.15 -2.30 -8.37
CA PHE A 244 7.59 -3.60 -7.87
C PHE A 244 6.43 -4.52 -7.48
N THR A 245 5.31 -3.98 -6.98
CA THR A 245 4.21 -4.79 -6.41
C THR A 245 3.03 -4.98 -7.36
N GLN A 246 2.82 -4.07 -8.31
CA GLN A 246 1.62 -4.03 -9.15
C GLN A 246 1.95 -3.82 -10.65
N GLY A 247 3.20 -3.49 -10.97
CA GLY A 247 3.62 -3.21 -12.34
C GLY A 247 3.45 -4.39 -13.29
N ASP A 248 3.62 -5.59 -12.78
CA ASP A 248 3.43 -6.86 -13.50
C ASP A 248 1.97 -7.09 -13.92
N LEU A 249 0.99 -6.69 -13.09
CA LEU A 249 -0.43 -6.77 -13.44
C LEU A 249 -0.79 -5.86 -14.62
N LEU A 250 -0.14 -4.68 -14.74
CA LEU A 250 -0.33 -3.83 -15.92
C LEU A 250 0.23 -4.49 -17.18
N VAL A 251 1.37 -5.17 -17.05
CA VAL A 251 1.98 -5.93 -18.16
C VAL A 251 1.10 -7.12 -18.55
N ALA A 252 0.66 -7.90 -17.56
CA ALA A 252 -0.25 -9.01 -17.76
C ALA A 252 -1.55 -8.56 -18.45
N LYS A 253 -2.16 -7.47 -17.97
CA LYS A 253 -3.38 -6.90 -18.57
C LYS A 253 -3.20 -6.48 -20.03
N LYS A 254 -2.01 -6.00 -20.40
CA LYS A 254 -1.71 -5.59 -21.76
C LYS A 254 -1.51 -6.75 -22.72
N PHE A 255 -0.89 -7.85 -22.27
CA PHE A 255 -0.44 -8.93 -23.15
C PHE A 255 -1.21 -10.24 -23.00
N PHE A 256 -1.88 -10.46 -21.84
CA PHE A 256 -2.62 -11.70 -21.58
C PHE A 256 -4.11 -11.48 -21.76
N SER A 257 -4.82 -12.48 -22.24
CA SER A 257 -6.25 -12.44 -22.47
C SER A 257 -6.97 -13.65 -21.86
N GLY A 258 -8.26 -13.52 -21.61
CA GLY A 258 -9.12 -14.63 -21.18
C GLY A 258 -8.58 -15.38 -19.96
N ALA A 259 -8.49 -16.69 -20.08
CA ALA A 259 -8.10 -17.60 -19.00
C ALA A 259 -6.68 -17.39 -18.48
N ASP A 260 -5.73 -17.03 -19.35
CA ASP A 260 -4.34 -16.77 -18.94
C ASP A 260 -4.24 -15.56 -18.01
N ASN A 261 -5.00 -14.50 -18.31
CA ASN A 261 -5.08 -13.32 -17.48
C ASN A 261 -5.71 -13.65 -16.11
N ASP A 262 -6.77 -14.46 -16.08
CA ASP A 262 -7.42 -14.89 -14.84
C ASP A 262 -6.47 -15.75 -13.97
N ALA A 263 -5.78 -16.71 -14.59
CA ALA A 263 -4.82 -17.59 -13.91
C ALA A 263 -3.65 -16.81 -13.32
N TYR A 264 -3.07 -15.88 -14.09
CA TYR A 264 -1.98 -15.02 -13.64
C TYR A 264 -2.43 -14.12 -12.48
N ASN A 265 -3.56 -13.44 -12.63
CA ASN A 265 -4.11 -12.57 -11.58
C ASN A 265 -4.38 -13.33 -10.27
N CYS A 266 -4.85 -14.58 -10.35
CA CYS A 266 -5.05 -15.43 -9.17
C CYS A 266 -3.72 -15.75 -8.49
N ALA A 267 -2.73 -16.21 -9.25
CA ALA A 267 -1.41 -16.56 -8.71
C ALA A 267 -0.69 -15.35 -8.09
N GLU A 268 -0.76 -14.21 -8.78
CA GLU A 268 -0.16 -12.95 -8.33
C GLU A 268 -0.80 -12.47 -7.01
N ARG A 269 -2.14 -12.51 -6.88
CA ARG A 269 -2.82 -12.12 -5.64
C ARG A 269 -2.43 -12.98 -4.45
N LEU A 270 -2.26 -14.27 -4.66
CA LEU A 270 -1.75 -15.17 -3.61
C LEU A 270 -0.33 -14.80 -3.19
N ALA A 271 0.55 -14.53 -4.14
CA ALA A 271 1.92 -14.16 -3.86
C ALA A 271 2.04 -12.75 -3.25
N ALA A 272 1.29 -11.77 -3.74
CA ALA A 272 1.26 -10.40 -3.22
C ALA A 272 0.75 -10.31 -1.78
N ALA A 273 0.00 -11.29 -1.30
CA ALA A 273 -0.41 -11.36 0.09
C ALA A 273 0.79 -11.46 1.05
N LEU A 274 1.92 -11.99 0.63
CA LEU A 274 3.12 -12.14 1.47
C LEU A 274 3.62 -10.78 2.00
N PRO A 275 4.07 -9.83 1.16
CA PRO A 275 4.52 -8.53 1.66
C PRO A 275 3.39 -7.74 2.31
N ILE A 276 2.14 -7.84 1.83
CA ILE A 276 0.99 -7.14 2.37
C ILE A 276 0.70 -7.57 3.82
N SER A 277 0.78 -8.87 4.12
CA SER A 277 0.49 -9.41 5.46
C SER A 277 1.48 -8.91 6.53
N VAL A 278 2.72 -8.67 6.16
CA VAL A 278 3.77 -8.20 7.08
C VAL A 278 4.04 -6.69 6.98
N ALA A 279 3.45 -5.98 6.01
CA ALA A 279 3.59 -4.53 5.81
C ALA A 279 3.29 -3.68 7.06
N PRO A 280 2.36 -4.05 7.96
CA PRO A 280 2.12 -3.31 9.19
C PRO A 280 3.36 -3.14 10.07
N LEU A 281 4.28 -4.10 10.07
CA LEU A 281 5.55 -3.99 10.78
C LEU A 281 6.43 -2.87 10.21
N LEU A 282 6.42 -2.68 8.89
CA LEU A 282 7.13 -1.58 8.23
C LEU A 282 6.49 -0.23 8.54
N THR A 283 5.17 -0.16 8.67
CA THR A 283 4.46 1.07 9.07
C THR A 283 4.88 1.51 10.47
N ILE A 284 5.00 0.57 11.40
CA ILE A 284 5.46 0.84 12.77
C ILE A 284 6.94 1.23 12.78
N LEU A 285 7.76 0.52 12.00
CA LEU A 285 9.17 0.86 11.82
C LEU A 285 9.34 2.30 11.32
N PHE A 286 8.55 2.68 10.30
CA PHE A 286 8.56 4.02 9.74
C PHE A 286 8.22 5.09 10.77
N THR A 287 7.10 4.95 11.48
CA THR A 287 6.64 5.95 12.46
C THR A 287 7.55 6.01 13.69
N SER A 288 8.05 4.88 14.18
CA SER A 288 8.99 4.85 15.31
C SER A 288 10.30 5.56 14.97
N ARG A 289 10.80 5.36 13.74
CA ARG A 289 12.04 5.98 13.26
C ARG A 289 11.87 7.47 13.00
N SER A 290 10.74 7.88 12.43
CA SER A 290 10.44 9.28 12.11
C SER A 290 10.21 10.15 13.35
N GLY A 291 9.72 9.57 14.46
CA GLY A 291 9.40 10.30 15.71
C GLY A 291 10.55 10.38 16.71
N THR A 292 11.64 9.59 16.56
CA THR A 292 12.75 9.60 17.54
C THR A 292 13.80 10.64 17.23
N ARG A 293 13.98 11.60 18.15
CA ARG A 293 15.05 12.63 18.10
C ARG A 293 16.45 12.09 18.40
N SER A 294 16.62 10.92 19.00
CA SER A 294 17.93 10.34 19.31
C SER A 294 17.87 8.89 19.78
N GLY A 295 18.73 8.09 19.24
CA GLY A 295 19.52 6.93 19.72
C GLY A 295 18.90 5.78 20.52
N GLY A 296 17.79 5.92 21.18
CA GLY A 296 17.37 5.03 22.26
C GLY A 296 16.66 3.71 21.87
N ILE A 297 16.23 3.51 20.61
CA ILE A 297 15.36 2.37 20.25
C ILE A 297 15.88 1.58 19.03
N VAL A 298 17.17 1.67 18.76
CA VAL A 298 17.76 0.99 17.57
C VAL A 298 17.59 -0.53 17.65
N GLY A 299 17.74 -1.12 18.82
CA GLY A 299 17.59 -2.57 19.03
C GLY A 299 16.19 -3.10 18.70
N ASP A 300 15.14 -2.35 19.06
CA ASP A 300 13.77 -2.78 18.80
C ASP A 300 13.37 -2.62 17.32
N GLN A 301 13.97 -1.64 16.63
CA GLN A 301 13.81 -1.49 15.19
C GLN A 301 14.39 -2.69 14.41
N PHE A 302 15.56 -3.20 14.84
CA PHE A 302 16.13 -4.41 14.26
C PHE A 302 15.31 -5.67 14.57
N LYS A 303 14.69 -5.76 15.76
CA LYS A 303 13.76 -6.86 16.08
C LYS A 303 12.52 -6.83 15.18
N LEU A 304 11.94 -5.63 14.93
CA LEU A 304 10.80 -5.48 14.02
C LEU A 304 11.18 -5.87 12.58
N LEU A 305 12.37 -5.46 12.12
CA LEU A 305 12.87 -5.86 10.81
C LEU A 305 13.10 -7.38 10.74
N GLY A 306 13.69 -7.98 11.77
CA GLY A 306 13.89 -9.44 11.87
C GLY A 306 12.56 -10.19 11.83
N LEU A 307 11.54 -9.71 12.57
CA LEU A 307 10.20 -10.31 12.55
C LEU A 307 9.54 -10.18 11.17
N TYR A 308 9.72 -9.04 10.49
CA TYR A 308 9.27 -8.84 9.12
C TYR A 308 9.90 -9.85 8.15
N LEU A 309 11.23 -10.01 8.21
CA LEU A 309 11.96 -10.94 7.36
C LEU A 309 11.56 -12.40 7.63
N LEU A 310 11.42 -12.76 8.90
CA LEU A 310 10.96 -14.10 9.30
C LEU A 310 9.55 -14.37 8.75
N GLY A 311 8.65 -13.40 8.87
CA GLY A 311 7.28 -13.48 8.34
C GLY A 311 7.24 -13.66 6.82
N LEU A 312 8.09 -12.94 6.08
CA LEU A 312 8.21 -13.10 4.63
C LEU A 312 8.66 -14.48 4.21
N VAL A 313 9.78 -14.98 4.80
CA VAL A 313 10.35 -16.27 4.43
C VAL A 313 9.42 -17.41 4.83
N PHE A 314 8.89 -17.37 6.05
CA PHE A 314 7.93 -18.37 6.53
C PHE A 314 6.66 -18.37 5.66
N GLY A 315 6.10 -17.20 5.39
CA GLY A 315 4.92 -17.05 4.54
C GLY A 315 5.15 -17.57 3.11
N ALA A 316 6.31 -17.27 2.50
CA ALA A 316 6.66 -17.76 1.17
C ALA A 316 6.78 -19.29 1.14
N THR A 317 7.42 -19.88 2.14
CA THR A 317 7.56 -21.33 2.29
C THR A 317 6.19 -21.99 2.46
N ALA A 318 5.36 -21.44 3.36
CA ALA A 318 4.00 -21.94 3.60
C ALA A 318 3.14 -21.85 2.33
N LEU A 319 3.18 -20.72 1.63
CA LEU A 319 2.44 -20.53 0.38
C LEU A 319 2.89 -21.52 -0.71
N TYR A 320 4.20 -21.76 -0.83
CA TYR A 320 4.73 -22.73 -1.78
C TYR A 320 4.27 -24.15 -1.47
N MET A 321 4.31 -24.55 -0.19
CA MET A 321 3.87 -25.87 0.25
C MET A 321 2.36 -26.07 0.10
N MET A 322 1.57 -25.02 0.34
CA MET A 322 0.10 -25.07 0.30
C MET A 322 -0.49 -24.53 -1.01
N ARG A 323 0.32 -24.33 -2.05
CA ARG A 323 -0.09 -23.66 -3.30
C ARG A 323 -1.36 -24.24 -3.92
N ASP A 324 -1.44 -25.57 -4.04
CA ASP A 324 -2.58 -26.22 -4.68
C ASP A 324 -3.86 -26.10 -3.84
N PHE A 325 -3.72 -26.15 -2.52
CA PHE A 325 -4.82 -25.87 -1.58
C PHE A 325 -5.29 -24.41 -1.71
N CYS A 326 -4.37 -23.45 -1.73
CA CYS A 326 -4.69 -22.02 -1.85
C CYS A 326 -5.37 -21.71 -3.19
N VAL A 327 -4.91 -22.29 -4.30
CA VAL A 327 -5.54 -22.17 -5.62
C VAL A 327 -6.95 -22.73 -5.60
N LYS A 328 -7.14 -23.95 -5.07
CA LYS A 328 -8.46 -24.57 -4.94
C LYS A 328 -9.40 -23.77 -4.04
N LEU A 329 -8.86 -23.17 -2.97
CA LEU A 329 -9.64 -22.32 -2.06
C LEU A 329 -10.18 -21.07 -2.76
N ILE A 330 -9.38 -20.41 -3.62
CA ILE A 330 -9.78 -19.19 -4.33
C ILE A 330 -10.63 -19.53 -5.55
N LEU A 331 -10.10 -20.33 -6.49
CA LEU A 331 -10.79 -20.61 -7.76
C LEU A 331 -11.95 -21.62 -7.62
N GLY A 332 -12.04 -22.33 -6.50
CA GLY A 332 -13.00 -23.44 -6.34
C GLY A 332 -12.68 -24.69 -7.17
N ARG A 333 -11.61 -24.66 -7.95
CA ARG A 333 -11.13 -25.77 -8.81
C ARG A 333 -9.61 -25.87 -8.75
N SER A 334 -9.07 -27.03 -9.05
CA SER A 334 -7.63 -27.26 -9.20
C SER A 334 -7.14 -26.62 -10.50
N SER A 335 -6.02 -25.92 -10.44
CA SER A 335 -5.32 -25.37 -11.61
C SER A 335 -3.81 -25.55 -11.42
N PRO A 336 -3.24 -26.66 -11.95
CA PRO A 336 -1.81 -26.93 -11.82
C PRO A 336 -0.94 -25.81 -12.40
N GLU A 337 -1.39 -25.18 -13.50
CA GLU A 337 -0.71 -24.05 -14.14
C GLU A 337 -0.60 -22.86 -13.19
N THR A 338 -1.72 -22.47 -12.54
CA THR A 338 -1.74 -21.41 -11.54
C THR A 338 -0.85 -21.76 -10.36
N GLY A 339 -0.87 -23.00 -9.88
CA GLY A 339 0.00 -23.51 -8.81
C GLY A 339 1.49 -23.41 -9.15
N ALA A 340 1.87 -23.72 -10.38
CA ALA A 340 3.26 -23.62 -10.84
C ALA A 340 3.77 -22.15 -10.89
N MET A 341 2.88 -21.19 -11.20
CA MET A 341 3.22 -19.76 -11.21
C MET A 341 3.54 -19.23 -9.81
N ILE A 342 2.84 -19.71 -8.77
CA ILE A 342 2.97 -19.23 -7.39
C ILE A 342 4.39 -19.33 -6.87
N GLY A 343 5.11 -20.41 -7.17
CA GLY A 343 6.48 -20.59 -6.68
C GLY A 343 7.43 -19.47 -7.11
N ARG A 344 7.39 -19.08 -8.40
CA ARG A 344 8.23 -18.00 -8.93
C ARG A 344 7.78 -16.63 -8.44
N LEU A 345 6.48 -16.43 -8.34
CA LEU A 345 5.91 -15.19 -7.81
C LEU A 345 6.23 -15.02 -6.32
N ALA A 346 6.17 -16.10 -5.52
CA ALA A 346 6.55 -16.05 -4.10
C ALA A 346 8.01 -15.62 -3.91
N VAL A 347 8.94 -16.17 -4.69
CA VAL A 347 10.36 -15.76 -4.68
C VAL A 347 10.48 -14.28 -5.06
N THR A 348 9.79 -13.84 -6.10
CA THR A 348 9.77 -12.42 -6.49
C THR A 348 9.28 -11.55 -5.36
N MET A 349 8.17 -11.92 -4.70
CA MET A 349 7.57 -11.13 -3.62
C MET A 349 8.43 -11.08 -2.35
N VAL A 350 9.29 -12.08 -2.11
CA VAL A 350 10.33 -12.00 -1.07
C VAL A 350 11.33 -10.88 -1.40
N PHE A 351 11.88 -10.83 -2.62
CA PHE A 351 12.77 -9.73 -3.02
C PHE A 351 12.09 -8.38 -2.99
N VAL A 352 10.84 -8.29 -3.43
CA VAL A 352 10.03 -7.07 -3.36
C VAL A 352 9.83 -6.61 -1.92
N GLY A 353 9.51 -7.53 -1.00
CA GLY A 353 9.39 -7.22 0.42
C GLY A 353 10.70 -6.72 1.03
N LEU A 354 11.84 -7.34 0.70
CA LEU A 354 13.17 -6.88 1.11
C LEU A 354 13.48 -5.48 0.61
N LEU A 355 13.18 -5.20 -0.66
CA LEU A 355 13.32 -3.89 -1.28
C LEU A 355 12.48 -2.84 -0.56
N GLN A 356 11.22 -3.15 -0.24
CA GLN A 356 10.31 -2.27 0.51
C GLN A 356 10.85 -1.96 1.92
N ALA A 357 11.38 -2.96 2.62
CA ALA A 357 11.96 -2.76 3.95
C ALA A 357 13.13 -1.78 3.93
N LEU A 358 14.06 -1.93 2.96
CA LEU A 358 15.19 -1.02 2.78
C LEU A 358 14.74 0.39 2.41
N ALA A 359 13.75 0.51 1.52
CA ALA A 359 13.21 1.79 1.07
C ALA A 359 12.50 2.55 2.20
N ILE A 360 11.67 1.86 2.99
CA ILE A 360 10.96 2.46 4.13
C ILE A 360 11.95 2.86 5.23
N TRP A 361 12.96 2.03 5.51
CA TRP A 361 14.04 2.40 6.43
C TRP A 361 14.77 3.67 5.97
N ALA A 362 15.15 3.72 4.69
CA ALA A 362 15.85 4.86 4.11
C ALA A 362 15.01 6.13 4.16
N LEU A 363 13.73 6.03 3.81
CA LEU A 363 12.79 7.16 3.82
C LEU A 363 12.57 7.70 5.24
N ALA A 364 12.37 6.80 6.22
CA ALA A 364 12.22 7.17 7.62
C ALA A 364 13.50 7.81 8.21
N SER A 365 14.67 7.38 7.73
CA SER A 365 15.99 7.92 8.11
C SER A 365 16.39 9.15 7.31
N ARG A 366 15.52 9.66 6.41
CA ARG A 366 15.80 10.76 5.47
C ARG A 366 17.01 10.52 4.54
N TRP A 367 17.29 9.27 4.21
CA TRP A 367 18.35 8.91 3.23
C TRP A 367 17.79 9.04 1.80
N MET A 368 17.60 10.30 1.38
CA MET A 368 16.88 10.68 0.18
C MET A 368 17.44 10.03 -1.11
N LYS A 369 18.78 9.89 -1.20
CA LYS A 369 19.41 9.25 -2.37
C LYS A 369 19.01 7.79 -2.54
N ILE A 370 18.91 7.04 -1.45
CA ILE A 370 18.48 5.62 -1.47
C ILE A 370 17.01 5.51 -1.87
N SER A 371 16.15 6.40 -1.34
CA SER A 371 14.73 6.42 -1.71
C SER A 371 14.52 6.77 -3.19
N LEU A 372 15.31 7.70 -3.74
CA LEU A 372 15.29 8.02 -5.18
C LEU A 372 15.79 6.85 -6.02
N LEU A 373 16.88 6.19 -5.59
CA LEU A 373 17.39 5.00 -6.27
C LEU A 373 16.35 3.88 -6.29
N TYR A 374 15.65 3.65 -5.19
CA TYR A 374 14.56 2.68 -5.14
C TYR A 374 13.45 2.98 -6.16
N GLY A 375 13.08 4.26 -6.30
CA GLY A 375 12.13 4.71 -7.32
C GLY A 375 12.60 4.42 -8.75
N ALA A 376 13.87 4.75 -9.04
CA ALA A 376 14.49 4.49 -10.33
C ALA A 376 14.57 2.98 -10.65
N LEU A 377 14.95 2.16 -9.66
CA LEU A 377 15.00 0.70 -9.79
C LEU A 377 13.60 0.11 -10.04
N GLY A 378 12.55 0.63 -9.38
CA GLY A 378 11.17 0.20 -9.61
C GLY A 378 10.69 0.50 -11.04
N LEU A 379 11.00 1.70 -11.54
CA LEU A 379 10.71 2.05 -12.93
C LEU A 379 11.49 1.15 -13.92
N GLY A 380 12.78 0.93 -13.68
CA GLY A 380 13.63 0.05 -14.48
C GLY A 380 13.14 -1.40 -14.46
N TYR A 381 12.70 -1.89 -13.30
CA TYR A 381 12.05 -3.19 -13.15
C TYR A 381 10.82 -3.29 -14.07
N TRP A 382 9.88 -2.35 -13.96
CA TRP A 382 8.66 -2.34 -14.76
C TRP A 382 8.92 -2.25 -16.26
N LEU A 383 9.85 -1.39 -16.69
CA LEU A 383 10.25 -1.29 -18.10
C LEU A 383 10.85 -2.61 -18.61
N THR A 384 11.63 -3.31 -17.80
CA THR A 384 12.18 -4.63 -18.13
C THR A 384 11.05 -5.65 -18.34
N LEU A 385 10.05 -5.63 -17.45
CA LEU A 385 8.88 -6.50 -17.59
C LEU A 385 8.06 -6.16 -18.84
N LEU A 386 7.89 -4.88 -19.16
CA LEU A 386 7.14 -4.44 -20.34
C LEU A 386 7.79 -4.92 -21.66
N VAL A 387 9.12 -4.93 -21.71
CA VAL A 387 9.87 -5.36 -22.90
C VAL A 387 9.91 -6.88 -23.02
N ARG A 388 10.16 -7.58 -21.92
CA ARG A 388 10.40 -9.04 -21.91
C ARG A 388 9.17 -9.89 -21.55
N GLY A 389 8.20 -9.33 -20.84
CA GLY A 389 7.05 -10.05 -20.27
C GLY A 389 5.89 -10.28 -21.23
N ARG A 390 6.14 -10.54 -22.52
CA ARG A 390 5.09 -10.72 -23.54
C ARG A 390 4.30 -12.02 -23.40
N SER A 391 4.79 -12.98 -22.63
CA SER A 391 4.08 -14.23 -22.29
C SER A 391 4.19 -14.48 -20.79
N SER A 392 3.28 -15.28 -20.22
CA SER A 392 3.28 -15.64 -18.81
C SER A 392 4.58 -16.30 -18.37
N ALA A 393 5.12 -17.20 -19.19
CA ALA A 393 6.40 -17.87 -18.93
C ALA A 393 7.59 -16.89 -18.90
N ALA A 394 7.66 -15.97 -19.89
CA ALA A 394 8.71 -14.96 -19.97
C ALA A 394 8.62 -13.96 -18.81
N LEU A 395 7.41 -13.53 -18.44
CA LEU A 395 7.16 -12.64 -17.32
C LEU A 395 7.64 -13.29 -16.02
N LEU A 396 7.22 -14.52 -15.72
CA LEU A 396 7.59 -15.28 -14.52
C LEU A 396 9.09 -15.61 -14.42
N GLN A 397 9.81 -15.69 -15.53
CA GLN A 397 11.27 -15.87 -15.51
C GLN A 397 11.99 -14.54 -15.26
N THR A 398 11.48 -13.45 -15.82
CA THR A 398 12.12 -12.13 -15.74
C THR A 398 11.95 -11.50 -14.35
N MET A 399 10.79 -11.67 -13.72
CA MET A 399 10.46 -11.03 -12.45
C MET A 399 11.46 -11.30 -11.31
N PRO A 400 11.76 -12.57 -10.93
CA PRO A 400 12.66 -12.84 -9.81
C PRO A 400 14.09 -12.37 -10.09
N VAL A 401 14.55 -12.47 -11.35
CA VAL A 401 15.89 -12.02 -11.74
C VAL A 401 15.99 -10.49 -11.64
N ALA A 402 15.04 -9.78 -12.21
CA ALA A 402 15.03 -8.31 -12.18
C ALA A 402 14.86 -7.77 -10.74
N ALA A 403 14.00 -8.39 -9.92
CA ALA A 403 13.84 -8.01 -8.52
C ALA A 403 15.10 -8.33 -7.70
N GLY A 404 15.75 -9.46 -7.95
CA GLY A 404 17.01 -9.85 -7.29
C GLY A 404 18.17 -8.89 -7.63
N ILE A 405 18.29 -8.47 -8.90
CA ILE A 405 19.29 -7.46 -9.31
C ILE A 405 19.01 -6.13 -8.62
N ALA A 406 17.75 -5.66 -8.63
CA ALA A 406 17.37 -4.43 -7.95
C ALA A 406 17.67 -4.47 -6.46
N PHE A 407 17.38 -5.61 -5.80
CA PHE A 407 17.72 -5.81 -4.39
C PHE A 407 19.22 -5.74 -4.14
N THR A 408 20.03 -6.42 -4.92
CA THR A 408 21.48 -6.43 -4.78
C THR A 408 22.06 -5.02 -4.89
N ILE A 409 21.61 -4.24 -5.87
CA ILE A 409 22.05 -2.86 -6.07
C ILE A 409 21.66 -1.98 -4.86
N LEU A 410 20.38 -2.02 -4.46
CA LEU A 410 19.87 -1.20 -3.37
C LEU A 410 20.54 -1.56 -2.04
N PHE A 411 20.73 -2.86 -1.77
CA PHE A 411 21.37 -3.36 -0.55
C PHE A 411 22.84 -2.95 -0.47
N ALA A 412 23.59 -3.04 -1.57
CA ALA A 412 24.98 -2.59 -1.63
C ALA A 412 25.10 -1.10 -1.30
N VAL A 413 24.27 -0.25 -1.91
CA VAL A 413 24.27 1.20 -1.63
C VAL A 413 23.83 1.49 -0.20
N TRP A 414 22.87 0.73 0.33
CA TRP A 414 22.40 0.84 1.72
C TRP A 414 23.53 0.51 2.71
N LEU A 415 24.30 -0.58 2.49
CA LEU A 415 25.45 -0.97 3.33
C LEU A 415 26.54 0.11 3.32
N ILE A 416 26.90 0.64 2.15
CA ILE A 416 27.89 1.70 2.02
C ILE A 416 27.45 2.95 2.81
N THR A 417 26.18 3.31 2.71
CA THR A 417 25.63 4.47 3.42
C THR A 417 25.64 4.28 4.94
N MET A 418 25.34 3.05 5.40
CA MET A 418 25.38 2.71 6.83
C MET A 418 26.80 2.81 7.41
N GLN A 419 27.81 2.38 6.66
CA GLN A 419 29.22 2.45 7.10
C GLN A 419 29.75 3.88 7.09
N GLY A 420 29.36 4.69 6.09
CA GLY A 420 29.76 6.11 5.98
C GLY A 420 29.04 7.04 6.96
N GLY A 421 27.85 6.64 7.47
CA GLY A 421 27.01 7.47 8.34
C GLY A 421 27.49 7.64 9.78
N LYS A 422 28.56 6.95 10.21
CA LYS A 422 29.18 7.19 11.53
C LYS A 422 29.84 8.56 11.68
N SER A 423 29.96 9.36 10.59
CA SER A 423 30.78 10.57 10.55
C SER A 423 30.03 11.91 10.49
N LYS A 424 28.72 11.98 10.26
CA LYS A 424 28.03 13.29 10.19
C LYS A 424 26.64 13.23 10.83
N SER A 425 26.57 13.58 12.11
CA SER A 425 25.34 14.10 12.70
C SER A 425 25.00 15.43 12.01
N PHE A 426 23.99 15.41 11.15
CA PHE A 426 23.48 16.61 10.50
C PHE A 426 22.72 17.42 11.55
N THR A 427 23.37 18.42 12.13
CA THR A 427 22.75 19.44 12.97
C THR A 427 21.90 20.33 12.08
N LEU A 428 20.58 20.25 12.26
CA LEU A 428 19.63 21.20 11.71
C LEU A 428 19.79 22.51 12.48
N GLY A 429 20.24 23.56 11.82
CA GLY A 429 20.14 24.95 12.31
C GLY A 429 18.72 25.47 12.14
#